data_573333bda78a44ae3528e50deaaec37b
#
_entry.id   573333bda78a44ae3528e50deaaec37b
#
_cell.length_a   1.000
_cell.length_b   1.000
_cell.length_c   1.000
_cell.angle_alpha   90.00
_cell.angle_beta   90.00
_cell.angle_gamma   90.00
#
_symmetry.space_group_name_H-M   'P 1'
#
loop_
_entity.id
_entity.type
_entity.pdbx_description
1 polymer ?
#
loop_
_entity_poly.entity_id
_entity_poly.type
_entity_poly.pdbx_seq_one_letter_code
_entity_poly.pdbx_strand_id
1 'polypeptide(L)'
;NNELYIILDNSFSMQAKGKQGELLKRAVQELLENIPENKTFSLLTNDAIYWNTDIKSIQKELMNLNYSVNSFQLDQSLTKIKSRKTPYNKDLVIITDAINLQENQLKPLDKTYNPFFIIPNSEQKNNISVDSVYLHQTLDNFYEIGVKIKSYGKSDIEIPVALYNQKQFIAKTQIKVNQLEKDLFFTIPKADFNGYVYLDDSGLVYDNYYYFSISKPEKTNVLAIGQVEKNQFLTKIYT
;
A
#
# COMPACT_ATOMS: atom_id res chain seq x y z
N ASN A 1 -10.76 33.12 18.06
CA ASN A 1 -10.37 32.76 16.69
C ASN A 1 -9.63 31.43 16.70
N ASN A 2 -10.07 30.47 15.87
CA ASN A 2 -9.42 29.18 15.71
C ASN A 2 -8.77 29.11 14.33
N GLU A 3 -7.61 28.43 14.24
CA GLU A 3 -6.99 28.09 12.96
C GLU A 3 -7.53 26.75 12.46
N LEU A 4 -7.88 26.67 11.19
CA LEU A 4 -8.39 25.45 10.57
C LEU A 4 -7.25 24.69 9.92
N TYR A 5 -7.12 23.41 10.26
CA TYR A 5 -6.23 22.45 9.67
C TYR A 5 -7.04 21.29 9.10
N ILE A 6 -6.77 20.92 7.86
CA ILE A 6 -7.39 19.80 7.19
C ILE A 6 -6.29 18.76 6.95
N ILE A 7 -6.49 17.54 7.42
CA ILE A 7 -5.61 16.41 7.17
C ILE A 7 -6.39 15.45 6.27
N LEU A 8 -5.92 15.30 5.04
CA LEU A 8 -6.55 14.47 4.03
C LEU A 8 -5.67 13.25 3.73
N ASP A 9 -6.19 12.09 4.08
CA ASP A 9 -5.59 10.81 3.72
C ASP A 9 -5.73 10.59 2.22
N ASN A 10 -4.59 10.46 1.52
CA ASN A 10 -4.54 10.10 0.13
C ASN A 10 -3.79 8.76 -0.10
N SER A 11 -3.76 7.89 0.91
CA SER A 11 -3.22 6.54 0.76
C SER A 11 -4.03 5.70 -0.24
N PHE A 12 -3.46 4.59 -0.70
CA PHE A 12 -4.13 3.72 -1.66
C PHE A 12 -5.45 3.13 -1.16
N SER A 13 -5.64 2.97 0.15
CA SER A 13 -6.92 2.49 0.70
C SER A 13 -8.09 3.42 0.37
N MET A 14 -7.83 4.74 0.23
CA MET A 14 -8.81 5.73 -0.19
C MET A 14 -9.26 5.60 -1.67
N GLN A 15 -8.70 4.64 -2.42
CA GLN A 15 -9.19 4.25 -3.75
C GLN A 15 -10.48 3.40 -3.65
N ALA A 16 -10.80 2.88 -2.49
CA ALA A 16 -12.03 2.13 -2.28
C ALA A 16 -13.26 2.92 -2.77
N LYS A 17 -14.24 2.20 -3.32
CA LYS A 17 -15.45 2.82 -3.88
C LYS A 17 -16.55 2.89 -2.84
N GLY A 18 -17.06 4.08 -2.60
CA GLY A 18 -18.31 4.37 -1.90
C GLY A 18 -19.48 4.57 -2.89
N LYS A 19 -20.61 5.06 -2.38
CA LYS A 19 -21.83 5.29 -3.20
C LYS A 19 -21.62 6.20 -4.43
N GLN A 20 -20.66 7.12 -4.33
CA GLN A 20 -20.47 8.17 -5.34
C GLN A 20 -19.07 8.15 -5.94
N GLY A 21 -18.44 6.97 -6.02
CA GLY A 21 -17.10 6.78 -6.58
C GLY A 21 -16.03 6.60 -5.53
N GLU A 22 -14.78 6.79 -5.92
CA GLU A 22 -13.61 6.62 -5.05
C GLU A 22 -13.61 7.59 -3.87
N LEU A 23 -13.28 7.12 -2.67
CA LEU A 23 -13.36 7.90 -1.44
C LEU A 23 -12.52 9.17 -1.49
N LEU A 24 -11.29 9.10 -2.02
CA LEU A 24 -10.41 10.28 -2.16
C LEU A 24 -11.03 11.32 -3.09
N LYS A 25 -11.49 10.90 -4.26
CA LYS A 25 -12.10 11.83 -5.24
C LYS A 25 -13.34 12.52 -4.68
N ARG A 26 -14.13 11.75 -3.92
CA ARG A 26 -15.31 12.32 -3.25
C ARG A 26 -14.90 13.31 -2.15
N ALA A 27 -13.89 12.97 -1.34
CA ALA A 27 -13.38 13.86 -0.30
C ALA A 27 -12.86 15.19 -0.90
N VAL A 28 -12.11 15.11 -1.99
CA VAL A 28 -11.63 16.31 -2.72
C VAL A 28 -12.81 17.15 -3.22
N GLN A 29 -13.81 16.52 -3.84
CA GLN A 29 -15.00 17.23 -4.32
C GLN A 29 -15.74 17.93 -3.18
N GLU A 30 -15.94 17.24 -2.06
CA GLU A 30 -16.59 17.84 -0.87
C GLU A 30 -15.81 19.05 -0.33
N LEU A 31 -14.47 19.00 -0.32
CA LEU A 31 -13.65 20.14 0.08
C LEU A 31 -13.85 21.33 -0.88
N LEU A 32 -13.83 21.07 -2.20
CA LEU A 32 -13.99 22.11 -3.23
C LEU A 32 -15.37 22.75 -3.18
N GLU A 33 -16.42 21.99 -2.86
CA GLU A 33 -17.81 22.46 -2.84
C GLU A 33 -18.17 23.18 -1.53
N ASN A 34 -17.61 22.76 -0.39
CA ASN A 34 -18.09 23.19 0.92
C ASN A 34 -17.17 24.17 1.64
N ILE A 35 -15.90 24.32 1.26
CA ILE A 35 -15.02 25.31 1.88
C ILE A 35 -15.29 26.69 1.26
N PRO A 36 -15.69 27.70 2.05
CA PRO A 36 -15.88 29.05 1.55
C PRO A 36 -14.59 29.64 0.96
N GLU A 37 -14.68 30.33 -0.16
CA GLU A 37 -13.54 30.90 -0.88
C GLU A 37 -12.69 31.87 -0.04
N ASN A 38 -13.31 32.55 0.91
CA ASN A 38 -12.64 33.51 1.81
C ASN A 38 -12.08 32.85 3.09
N LYS A 39 -12.20 31.52 3.21
CA LYS A 39 -11.70 30.80 4.38
C LYS A 39 -10.25 30.43 4.21
N THR A 40 -9.38 30.89 5.10
CA THR A 40 -8.00 30.46 5.19
C THR A 40 -7.89 29.19 6.03
N PHE A 41 -7.11 28.22 5.57
CA PHE A 41 -6.83 26.96 6.24
C PHE A 41 -5.43 26.43 5.90
N SER A 42 -4.99 25.39 6.59
CA SER A 42 -3.80 24.61 6.17
C SER A 42 -4.23 23.20 5.80
N LEU A 43 -3.71 22.68 4.67
CA LEU A 43 -3.99 21.33 4.20
C LEU A 43 -2.73 20.47 4.29
N LEU A 44 -2.84 19.31 4.89
CA LEU A 44 -1.81 18.28 4.93
C LEU A 44 -2.34 17.03 4.23
N THR A 45 -1.56 16.49 3.30
CA THR A 45 -1.75 15.16 2.72
C THR A 45 -0.60 14.25 3.13
N ASN A 46 -0.58 12.99 2.71
CA ASN A 46 0.54 12.10 3.00
C ASN A 46 1.86 12.62 2.39
N ASP A 47 1.79 13.37 1.27
CA ASP A 47 2.96 13.78 0.49
C ASP A 47 3.25 15.28 0.51
N ALA A 48 2.24 16.11 0.78
CA ALA A 48 2.34 17.56 0.63
C ALA A 48 1.71 18.33 1.80
N ILE A 49 2.16 19.56 2.00
CA ILE A 49 1.64 20.47 3.00
C ILE A 49 1.46 21.84 2.40
N TYR A 50 0.27 22.41 2.57
CA TYR A 50 -0.10 23.75 2.14
C TYR A 50 -0.49 24.57 3.36
N TRP A 51 0.42 25.43 3.80
CA TRP A 51 0.20 26.27 4.97
C TRP A 51 -0.53 27.57 4.62
N ASN A 52 -1.51 27.95 5.45
CA ASN A 52 -2.24 29.22 5.37
C ASN A 52 -2.71 29.54 3.93
N THR A 53 -3.34 28.60 3.31
CA THR A 53 -3.88 28.66 1.95
C THR A 53 -5.38 28.91 1.94
N ASP A 54 -5.96 29.03 0.77
CA ASP A 54 -7.39 29.06 0.50
C ASP A 54 -7.74 28.06 -0.61
N ILE A 55 -9.04 27.82 -0.80
CA ILE A 55 -9.48 26.78 -1.72
C ILE A 55 -9.15 27.10 -3.19
N LYS A 56 -9.16 28.36 -3.59
CA LYS A 56 -8.83 28.79 -4.95
C LYS A 56 -7.37 28.57 -5.27
N SER A 57 -6.49 28.90 -4.30
CA SER A 57 -5.05 28.78 -4.45
C SER A 57 -4.57 27.35 -4.65
N ILE A 58 -5.28 26.35 -4.07
CA ILE A 58 -4.91 24.93 -4.16
C ILE A 58 -5.88 24.06 -4.97
N GLN A 59 -6.82 24.70 -5.68
CA GLN A 59 -7.84 23.97 -6.45
C GLN A 59 -7.22 23.00 -7.46
N LYS A 60 -6.21 23.47 -8.20
CA LYS A 60 -5.52 22.66 -9.21
C LYS A 60 -4.79 21.47 -8.60
N GLU A 61 -4.13 21.69 -7.48
CA GLU A 61 -3.41 20.65 -6.73
C GLU A 61 -4.38 19.59 -6.19
N LEU A 62 -5.52 20.04 -5.62
CA LEU A 62 -6.56 19.12 -5.14
C LEU A 62 -7.18 18.30 -6.28
N MET A 63 -7.51 18.93 -7.42
CA MET A 63 -8.09 18.23 -8.58
C MET A 63 -7.12 17.19 -9.19
N ASN A 64 -5.80 17.40 -9.06
CA ASN A 64 -4.77 16.51 -9.56
C ASN A 64 -4.15 15.65 -8.44
N LEU A 65 -4.76 15.60 -7.26
CA LEU A 65 -4.24 14.82 -6.15
C LEU A 65 -4.26 13.32 -6.48
N ASN A 66 -3.07 12.73 -6.47
CA ASN A 66 -2.87 11.31 -6.72
C ASN A 66 -2.83 10.52 -5.42
N TYR A 67 -2.99 9.19 -5.53
CA TYR A 67 -2.77 8.28 -4.41
C TYR A 67 -1.30 8.21 -4.03
N SER A 68 -1.03 8.25 -2.74
CA SER A 68 0.31 8.17 -2.16
C SER A 68 0.72 6.73 -1.93
N VAL A 69 2.00 6.44 -2.19
CA VAL A 69 2.65 5.19 -1.76
C VAL A 69 2.94 5.17 -0.26
N ASN A 70 2.92 6.36 0.38
CA ASN A 70 3.12 6.50 1.81
C ASN A 70 1.81 6.18 2.55
N SER A 71 1.90 5.39 3.61
CA SER A 71 0.76 5.14 4.49
C SER A 71 0.36 6.41 5.24
N PHE A 72 -0.92 6.52 5.58
CA PHE A 72 -1.43 7.60 6.41
C PHE A 72 -0.85 7.52 7.82
N GLN A 73 -0.24 8.61 8.28
CA GLN A 73 0.35 8.72 9.62
C GLN A 73 -0.11 10.01 10.30
N LEU A 74 -1.17 9.89 11.07
CA LEU A 74 -1.82 11.03 11.73
C LEU A 74 -0.88 11.71 12.75
N ASP A 75 -0.13 10.94 13.52
CA ASP A 75 0.83 11.43 14.51
C ASP A 75 1.93 12.32 13.91
N GLN A 76 2.42 11.99 12.72
CA GLN A 76 3.38 12.83 12.00
C GLN A 76 2.76 14.18 11.57
N SER A 77 1.53 14.13 11.04
CA SER A 77 0.79 15.34 10.67
C SER A 77 0.53 16.23 11.88
N LEU A 78 0.11 15.66 12.99
CA LEU A 78 -0.10 16.36 14.25
C LEU A 78 1.19 16.96 14.80
N THR A 79 2.32 16.26 14.69
CA THR A 79 3.63 16.77 15.08
C THR A 79 4.02 18.01 14.28
N LYS A 80 3.81 17.98 12.95
CA LYS A 80 4.05 19.13 12.08
C LYS A 80 3.16 20.32 12.42
N ILE A 81 1.88 20.09 12.70
CA ILE A 81 0.95 21.13 13.15
C ILE A 81 1.35 21.68 14.52
N LYS A 82 1.79 20.82 15.45
CA LYS A 82 2.23 21.23 16.79
C LYS A 82 3.46 22.12 16.77
N SER A 83 4.37 21.91 15.80
CA SER A 83 5.56 22.75 15.65
C SER A 83 5.25 24.20 15.30
N ARG A 84 4.04 24.47 14.77
CA ARG A 84 3.56 25.82 14.48
C ARG A 84 3.01 26.47 15.77
N LYS A 85 3.80 27.36 16.33
CA LYS A 85 3.39 28.13 17.51
C LYS A 85 2.36 29.17 17.11
N THR A 86 1.18 29.08 17.69
CA THR A 86 0.08 30.02 17.51
C THR A 86 -0.65 30.21 18.83
N PRO A 87 -1.19 31.41 19.13
CA PRO A 87 -2.01 31.64 20.33
C PRO A 87 -3.44 31.09 20.18
N TYR A 88 -3.81 30.62 18.98
CA TYR A 88 -5.18 30.17 18.68
C TYR A 88 -5.34 28.66 18.90
N ASN A 89 -6.56 28.26 19.24
CA ASN A 89 -6.95 26.85 19.21
C ASN A 89 -6.96 26.34 17.76
N LYS A 90 -6.74 25.04 17.60
CA LYS A 90 -6.63 24.40 16.30
C LYS A 90 -7.85 23.51 16.06
N ASP A 91 -8.67 23.91 15.10
CA ASP A 91 -9.73 23.05 14.57
C ASP A 91 -9.11 22.10 13.54
N LEU A 92 -9.25 20.80 13.78
CA LEU A 92 -8.73 19.77 12.92
C LEU A 92 -9.88 19.05 12.21
N VAL A 93 -9.85 19.02 10.89
CA VAL A 93 -10.71 18.15 10.08
C VAL A 93 -9.84 17.04 9.52
N ILE A 94 -10.09 15.80 9.94
CA ILE A 94 -9.31 14.61 9.55
C ILE A 94 -10.20 13.76 8.67
N ILE A 95 -9.81 13.58 7.41
CA ILE A 95 -10.54 12.82 6.40
C ILE A 95 -9.73 11.59 6.05
N THR A 96 -10.19 10.40 6.45
CA THR A 96 -9.52 9.10 6.26
C THR A 96 -10.53 7.98 6.32
N ASP A 97 -10.28 6.86 5.64
CA ASP A 97 -11.07 5.64 5.80
C ASP A 97 -10.78 4.89 7.12
N ALA A 98 -9.80 5.38 7.88
CA ALA A 98 -9.36 4.85 9.17
C ALA A 98 -8.86 3.40 9.17
N ILE A 99 -8.60 2.79 8.00
CA ILE A 99 -8.22 1.36 7.91
C ILE A 99 -6.93 1.05 8.69
N ASN A 100 -5.95 1.95 8.69
CA ASN A 100 -4.67 1.76 9.39
C ASN A 100 -4.48 2.72 10.57
N LEU A 101 -5.55 3.36 11.02
CA LEU A 101 -5.49 4.30 12.15
C LEU A 101 -5.39 3.51 13.48
N GLN A 102 -4.29 3.70 14.20
CA GLN A 102 -4.06 3.07 15.48
C GLN A 102 -4.22 4.07 16.62
N GLU A 103 -4.58 3.57 17.80
CA GLU A 103 -4.80 4.39 18.99
C GLU A 103 -3.56 5.22 19.39
N ASN A 104 -2.37 4.70 19.20
CA ASN A 104 -1.12 5.41 19.47
C ASN A 104 -0.94 6.68 18.61
N GLN A 105 -1.50 6.74 17.40
CA GLN A 105 -1.46 7.91 16.52
C GLN A 105 -2.38 9.04 16.99
N LEU A 106 -3.33 8.74 17.88
CA LEU A 106 -4.24 9.72 18.49
C LEU A 106 -3.64 10.40 19.74
N LYS A 107 -2.58 9.82 20.34
CA LYS A 107 -1.95 10.35 21.56
C LYS A 107 -1.49 11.81 21.48
N PRO A 108 -1.03 12.34 20.32
CA PRO A 108 -0.65 13.75 20.23
C PRO A 108 -1.81 14.75 20.31
N LEU A 109 -3.06 14.28 20.21
CA LEU A 109 -4.25 15.13 20.37
C LEU A 109 -4.39 15.54 21.84
N ASP A 110 -4.18 16.80 22.12
CA ASP A 110 -4.36 17.40 23.45
C ASP A 110 -5.54 18.39 23.44
N LYS A 111 -5.78 19.04 24.57
CA LYS A 111 -6.92 19.98 24.75
C LYS A 111 -6.86 21.24 23.86
N THR A 112 -5.77 21.48 23.17
CA THR A 112 -5.61 22.63 22.26
C THR A 112 -6.19 22.35 20.86
N TYR A 113 -6.55 21.10 20.59
CA TYR A 113 -7.15 20.65 19.35
C TYR A 113 -8.64 20.38 19.51
N ASN A 114 -9.41 20.78 18.49
CA ASN A 114 -10.80 20.38 18.30
C ASN A 114 -10.88 19.42 17.09
N PRO A 115 -10.71 18.10 17.27
CA PRO A 115 -10.68 17.17 16.17
C PRO A 115 -12.08 16.77 15.69
N PHE A 116 -12.27 16.78 14.37
CA PHE A 116 -13.44 16.27 13.68
C PHE A 116 -12.99 15.21 12.67
N PHE A 117 -13.46 13.98 12.83
CA PHE A 117 -13.19 12.89 11.93
C PHE A 117 -14.32 12.76 10.90
N ILE A 118 -13.96 12.79 9.63
CA ILE A 118 -14.83 12.45 8.52
C ILE A 118 -14.34 11.10 7.98
N ILE A 119 -15.12 10.05 8.23
CA ILE A 119 -14.78 8.69 7.83
C ILE A 119 -15.75 8.30 6.70
N PRO A 120 -15.34 8.47 5.43
CA PRO A 120 -16.18 8.06 4.31
C PRO A 120 -16.33 6.54 4.30
N ASN A 121 -17.57 6.07 4.17
CA ASN A 121 -17.86 4.65 4.15
C ASN A 121 -17.64 4.07 2.75
N SER A 122 -16.79 3.05 2.67
CA SER A 122 -16.69 2.19 1.49
C SER A 122 -17.90 1.24 1.44
N GLU A 123 -18.53 1.14 0.28
CA GLU A 123 -19.51 0.08 0.00
C GLU A 123 -18.81 -1.23 -0.44
N GLN A 124 -17.55 -1.13 -0.79
CA GLN A 124 -16.72 -2.25 -1.17
C GLN A 124 -16.32 -3.01 0.09
N LYS A 125 -17.02 -4.13 0.34
CA LYS A 125 -16.81 -4.97 1.53
C LYS A 125 -15.93 -6.17 1.30
N ASN A 126 -15.63 -6.47 0.03
CA ASN A 126 -14.86 -7.63 -0.37
C ASN A 126 -13.61 -7.15 -1.13
N ASN A 127 -12.48 -7.71 -0.78
CA ASN A 127 -11.21 -7.51 -1.46
C ASN A 127 -10.41 -8.80 -1.45
N ILE A 128 -9.70 -9.08 -2.54
CA ILE A 128 -8.80 -10.22 -2.66
C ILE A 128 -7.46 -9.69 -3.12
N SER A 129 -6.42 -10.01 -2.37
CA SER A 129 -5.08 -9.50 -2.62
C SER A 129 -4.03 -10.60 -2.62
N VAL A 130 -2.91 -10.35 -3.28
CA VAL A 130 -1.71 -11.16 -3.12
C VAL A 130 -0.98 -10.70 -1.87
N ASP A 131 -0.97 -11.53 -0.83
CA ASP A 131 -0.29 -11.22 0.43
C ASP A 131 1.24 -11.39 0.32
N SER A 132 1.66 -12.51 -0.26
CA SER A 132 3.07 -12.81 -0.39
C SER A 132 3.35 -13.79 -1.53
N VAL A 133 4.58 -13.71 -2.05
CA VAL A 133 5.14 -14.70 -2.99
C VAL A 133 6.44 -15.21 -2.38
N TYR A 134 6.61 -16.52 -2.34
CA TYR A 134 7.75 -17.17 -1.70
C TYR A 134 8.25 -18.37 -2.50
N LEU A 135 9.52 -18.71 -2.34
CA LEU A 135 10.08 -19.93 -2.89
C LEU A 135 9.62 -21.11 -2.03
N HIS A 136 8.71 -21.93 -2.57
CA HIS A 136 8.20 -23.09 -1.86
C HIS A 136 9.18 -24.26 -1.92
N GLN A 137 9.67 -24.58 -3.12
CA GLN A 137 10.58 -25.68 -3.34
C GLN A 137 11.56 -25.41 -4.48
N THR A 138 12.79 -25.91 -4.32
CA THR A 138 13.80 -25.93 -5.37
C THR A 138 13.96 -27.36 -5.89
N LEU A 139 13.60 -27.57 -7.14
CA LEU A 139 13.77 -28.83 -7.86
C LEU A 139 15.04 -28.74 -8.74
N ASP A 140 15.44 -29.85 -9.36
CA ASP A 140 16.67 -29.88 -10.17
C ASP A 140 16.68 -28.81 -11.27
N ASN A 141 15.60 -28.72 -12.05
CA ASN A 141 15.48 -27.80 -13.18
C ASN A 141 14.43 -26.72 -13.04
N PHE A 142 13.72 -26.69 -11.91
CA PHE A 142 12.58 -25.81 -11.69
C PHE A 142 12.58 -25.21 -10.29
N TYR A 143 11.96 -24.04 -10.18
CA TYR A 143 11.49 -23.49 -8.92
C TYR A 143 9.97 -23.68 -8.83
N GLU A 144 9.51 -24.08 -7.65
CA GLU A 144 8.09 -24.00 -7.31
C GLU A 144 7.90 -22.78 -6.41
N ILE A 145 7.14 -21.81 -6.89
CA ILE A 145 6.80 -20.60 -6.15
C ILE A 145 5.41 -20.72 -5.57
N GLY A 146 5.29 -20.44 -4.27
CA GLY A 146 4.03 -20.32 -3.58
C GLY A 146 3.52 -18.89 -3.63
N VAL A 147 2.23 -18.72 -3.88
CA VAL A 147 1.53 -17.44 -3.87
C VAL A 147 0.43 -17.52 -2.81
N LYS A 148 0.55 -16.70 -1.78
CA LYS A 148 -0.46 -16.59 -0.74
C LYS A 148 -1.46 -15.51 -1.09
N ILE A 149 -2.73 -15.89 -1.15
CA ILE A 149 -3.85 -14.98 -1.43
C ILE A 149 -4.65 -14.79 -0.15
N LYS A 150 -4.96 -13.55 0.18
CA LYS A 150 -5.85 -13.18 1.26
C LYS A 150 -7.17 -12.64 0.73
N SER A 151 -8.24 -13.03 1.39
CA SER A 151 -9.58 -12.55 1.11
C SER A 151 -10.12 -11.81 2.33
N TYR A 152 -10.66 -10.64 2.09
CA TYR A 152 -11.36 -9.83 3.08
C TYR A 152 -12.84 -9.77 2.70
N GLY A 153 -13.69 -10.06 3.67
CA GLY A 153 -15.12 -10.14 3.46
C GLY A 153 -15.61 -11.55 3.06
N LYS A 154 -16.89 -11.66 2.67
CA LYS A 154 -17.46 -12.90 2.18
C LYS A 154 -17.19 -13.03 0.70
N SER A 155 -16.37 -13.98 0.31
CA SER A 155 -16.14 -14.30 -1.09
C SER A 155 -16.29 -15.80 -1.31
N ASP A 156 -17.16 -16.18 -2.21
CA ASP A 156 -17.23 -17.51 -2.81
C ASP A 156 -17.19 -17.30 -4.32
N ILE A 157 -16.05 -16.76 -4.77
CA ILE A 157 -15.82 -16.37 -6.17
C ILE A 157 -14.61 -17.10 -6.73
N GLU A 158 -14.65 -17.35 -8.01
CA GLU A 158 -13.51 -17.82 -8.78
C GLU A 158 -12.84 -16.62 -9.45
N ILE A 159 -11.53 -16.47 -9.21
CA ILE A 159 -10.75 -15.41 -9.80
C ILE A 159 -9.56 -15.99 -10.57
N PRO A 160 -9.20 -15.40 -11.70
CA PRO A 160 -7.99 -15.76 -12.41
C PRO A 160 -6.76 -15.15 -11.72
N VAL A 161 -5.72 -15.95 -11.58
CA VAL A 161 -4.39 -15.54 -11.11
C VAL A 161 -3.38 -15.86 -12.19
N ALA A 162 -2.63 -14.86 -12.62
CA ALA A 162 -1.67 -14.97 -13.69
C ALA A 162 -0.26 -14.61 -13.23
N LEU A 163 0.72 -15.29 -13.77
CA LEU A 163 2.15 -15.07 -13.54
C LEU A 163 2.80 -14.51 -14.80
N TYR A 164 3.59 -13.46 -14.64
CA TYR A 164 4.35 -12.82 -15.71
C TYR A 164 5.83 -12.73 -15.35
N ASN A 165 6.71 -12.95 -16.33
CA ASN A 165 8.12 -12.60 -16.26
C ASN A 165 8.35 -11.34 -17.10
N GLN A 166 8.66 -10.22 -16.50
CA GLN A 166 8.64 -8.92 -17.16
C GLN A 166 7.27 -8.68 -17.84
N LYS A 167 7.25 -8.61 -19.17
CA LYS A 167 6.02 -8.48 -19.97
C LYS A 167 5.52 -9.78 -20.57
N GLN A 168 6.24 -10.89 -20.35
CA GLN A 168 5.90 -12.18 -20.93
C GLN A 168 4.95 -12.94 -20.01
N PHE A 169 3.82 -13.35 -20.53
CA PHE A 169 2.90 -14.27 -19.87
C PHE A 169 3.55 -15.64 -19.67
N ILE A 170 3.50 -16.17 -18.44
CA ILE A 170 4.09 -17.47 -18.08
C ILE A 170 3.00 -18.51 -17.82
N ALA A 171 2.07 -18.21 -16.93
CA ALA A 171 1.04 -19.16 -16.51
C ALA A 171 -0.20 -18.42 -15.99
N LYS A 172 -1.35 -19.12 -16.03
CA LYS A 172 -2.61 -18.66 -15.45
C LYS A 172 -3.34 -19.84 -14.82
N THR A 173 -3.93 -19.61 -13.67
CA THR A 173 -4.82 -20.55 -13.01
C THR A 173 -6.06 -19.84 -12.50
N GLN A 174 -7.11 -20.58 -12.20
CA GLN A 174 -8.26 -20.04 -11.48
C GLN A 174 -8.25 -20.59 -10.06
N ILE A 175 -8.58 -19.74 -9.10
CA ILE A 175 -8.74 -20.17 -7.73
C ILE A 175 -10.14 -19.82 -7.24
N LYS A 176 -10.74 -20.76 -6.53
CA LYS A 176 -11.95 -20.50 -5.76
C LYS A 176 -11.56 -20.02 -4.37
N VAL A 177 -11.90 -18.77 -4.06
CA VAL A 177 -11.61 -18.16 -2.77
C VAL A 177 -12.82 -18.28 -1.88
N ASN A 178 -12.76 -19.23 -0.95
CA ASN A 178 -13.80 -19.53 0.02
C ASN A 178 -13.31 -19.49 1.48
N GLN A 179 -12.05 -19.11 1.68
CA GLN A 179 -11.36 -19.00 2.96
C GLN A 179 -10.63 -17.67 3.04
N LEU A 180 -10.26 -17.25 4.26
CA LEU A 180 -9.51 -16.01 4.50
C LEU A 180 -8.13 -16.00 3.82
N GLU A 181 -7.49 -17.17 3.75
CA GLU A 181 -6.18 -17.35 3.10
C GLU A 181 -6.19 -18.59 2.23
N LYS A 182 -5.52 -18.52 1.10
CA LYS A 182 -5.32 -19.66 0.20
C LYS A 182 -3.97 -19.55 -0.49
N ASP A 183 -3.24 -20.68 -0.53
CA ASP A 183 -2.01 -20.82 -1.29
C ASP A 183 -2.29 -21.45 -2.66
N LEU A 184 -1.56 -21.01 -3.65
CA LEU A 184 -1.45 -21.65 -4.97
C LEU A 184 0.01 -21.71 -5.37
N PHE A 185 0.34 -22.61 -6.31
CA PHE A 185 1.71 -22.86 -6.70
C PHE A 185 1.89 -22.75 -8.20
N PHE A 186 3.03 -22.16 -8.60
CA PHE A 186 3.47 -22.11 -9.98
C PHE A 186 4.86 -22.75 -10.09
N THR A 187 5.07 -23.53 -11.15
CA THR A 187 6.38 -24.07 -11.50
C THR A 187 7.00 -23.24 -12.59
N ILE A 188 8.21 -22.74 -12.37
CA ILE A 188 8.97 -21.94 -13.33
C ILE A 188 10.36 -22.55 -13.53
N PRO A 189 11.01 -22.34 -14.72
CA PRO A 189 12.37 -22.77 -14.94
C PRO A 189 13.34 -22.19 -13.90
N LYS A 190 14.39 -22.97 -13.57
CA LYS A 190 15.43 -22.54 -12.63
C LYS A 190 16.40 -21.55 -13.31
N ALA A 191 15.94 -20.34 -13.47
CA ALA A 191 16.63 -19.21 -14.11
C ALA A 191 16.30 -17.92 -13.36
N ASP A 192 16.99 -16.85 -13.70
CA ASP A 192 16.64 -15.53 -13.20
C ASP A 192 15.22 -15.17 -13.61
N PHE A 193 14.46 -14.72 -12.66
CA PHE A 193 13.07 -14.35 -12.84
C PHE A 193 12.83 -12.96 -12.25
N ASN A 194 12.23 -12.07 -13.03
CA ASN A 194 11.88 -10.74 -12.59
C ASN A 194 10.47 -10.41 -13.09
N GLY A 195 9.50 -10.65 -12.27
CA GLY A 195 8.12 -10.61 -12.71
C GLY A 195 7.13 -10.24 -11.62
N TYR A 196 5.89 -10.57 -11.89
CA TYR A 196 4.79 -10.30 -10.97
C TYR A 196 3.67 -11.34 -11.09
N VAL A 197 2.97 -11.50 -9.98
CA VAL A 197 1.67 -12.16 -9.93
C VAL A 197 0.60 -11.09 -10.08
N TYR A 198 -0.38 -11.35 -10.92
CA TYR A 198 -1.56 -10.52 -11.13
C TYR A 198 -2.82 -11.32 -10.83
N LEU A 199 -3.72 -10.75 -10.05
CA LEU A 199 -5.07 -11.27 -9.89
C LEU A 199 -6.09 -10.24 -10.37
N ASP A 200 -7.14 -10.74 -11.01
CA ASP A 200 -8.18 -9.92 -11.62
C ASP A 200 -9.45 -10.01 -10.76
N ASP A 201 -9.44 -9.28 -9.67
CA ASP A 201 -10.63 -9.10 -8.86
C ASP A 201 -11.31 -7.75 -9.18
N SER A 202 -12.55 -7.60 -8.73
CA SER A 202 -13.29 -6.34 -8.85
C SER A 202 -13.04 -5.39 -7.68
N GLY A 203 -12.05 -5.71 -6.83
CA GLY A 203 -11.70 -5.00 -5.60
C GLY A 203 -10.81 -3.78 -5.79
N LEU A 204 -9.86 -3.63 -4.88
CA LEU A 204 -8.86 -2.56 -4.93
C LEU A 204 -7.79 -2.91 -5.95
N VAL A 205 -7.64 -2.09 -6.97
CA VAL A 205 -6.75 -2.41 -8.12
C VAL A 205 -5.27 -2.41 -7.74
N TYR A 206 -4.87 -1.63 -6.74
CA TYR A 206 -3.45 -1.46 -6.38
C TYR A 206 -2.83 -2.71 -5.75
N ASP A 207 -3.59 -3.57 -5.09
CA ASP A 207 -3.12 -4.80 -4.43
C ASP A 207 -3.32 -6.06 -5.29
N ASN A 208 -3.74 -5.88 -6.54
CA ASN A 208 -3.86 -6.93 -7.53
C ASN A 208 -2.50 -7.36 -8.12
N TYR A 209 -1.43 -6.61 -7.88
CA TYR A 209 -0.10 -6.89 -8.40
C TYR A 209 0.88 -7.13 -7.25
N TYR A 210 1.64 -8.21 -7.36
CA TYR A 210 2.75 -8.49 -6.45
C TYR A 210 4.03 -8.74 -7.25
N TYR A 211 4.98 -7.80 -7.16
CA TYR A 211 6.25 -7.87 -7.87
C TYR A 211 7.29 -8.62 -7.05
N PHE A 212 8.06 -9.49 -7.70
CA PHE A 212 9.13 -10.24 -7.07
C PHE A 212 10.25 -10.59 -8.05
N SER A 213 11.42 -10.90 -7.52
CA SER A 213 12.55 -11.39 -8.30
C SER A 213 13.17 -12.61 -7.65
N ILE A 214 13.65 -13.53 -8.49
CA ILE A 214 14.47 -14.67 -8.08
C ILE A 214 15.76 -14.56 -8.89
N SER A 215 16.88 -14.44 -8.19
CA SER A 215 18.21 -14.49 -8.81
C SER A 215 18.84 -15.86 -8.59
N LYS A 216 19.39 -16.43 -9.64
CA LYS A 216 20.16 -17.65 -9.51
C LYS A 216 21.37 -17.36 -8.61
N PRO A 217 21.62 -18.16 -7.57
CA PRO A 217 22.81 -17.97 -6.74
C PRO A 217 24.08 -18.00 -7.60
N GLU A 218 24.86 -16.96 -7.53
CA GLU A 218 26.19 -16.96 -8.14
C GLU A 218 27.08 -17.94 -7.39
N LYS A 219 27.85 -18.74 -8.14
CA LYS A 219 28.84 -19.62 -7.53
C LYS A 219 29.93 -18.77 -6.89
N THR A 220 30.16 -18.97 -5.61
CA THR A 220 31.24 -18.31 -4.89
C THR A 220 32.57 -18.92 -5.34
N ASN A 221 33.45 -18.10 -5.92
CA ASN A 221 34.80 -18.53 -6.23
C ASN A 221 35.62 -18.63 -4.95
N VAL A 222 36.09 -19.81 -4.61
CA VAL A 222 36.91 -20.08 -3.42
C VAL A 222 38.31 -20.44 -3.83
N LEU A 223 39.31 -19.67 -3.39
CA LEU A 223 40.70 -20.00 -3.51
C LEU A 223 41.18 -20.66 -2.20
N ALA A 224 41.46 -21.96 -2.23
CA ALA A 224 41.99 -22.69 -1.12
C ALA A 224 43.53 -22.79 -1.25
N ILE A 225 44.25 -22.21 -0.27
CA ILE A 225 45.71 -22.26 -0.21
C ILE A 225 46.10 -23.26 0.90
N GLY A 226 46.78 -24.36 0.54
CA GLY A 226 47.20 -25.39 1.49
C GLY A 226 47.46 -26.73 0.83
N GLN A 227 47.64 -27.76 1.66
CA GLN A 227 47.84 -29.14 1.18
C GLN A 227 46.55 -29.68 0.59
N VAL A 228 46.58 -30.23 -0.63
CA VAL A 228 45.44 -30.71 -1.40
C VAL A 228 44.56 -31.69 -0.59
N GLU A 229 45.22 -32.58 0.16
CA GLU A 229 44.57 -33.60 0.98
C GLU A 229 43.69 -33.01 2.10
N LYS A 230 44.10 -31.86 2.65
CA LYS A 230 43.36 -31.15 3.70
C LYS A 230 42.21 -30.29 3.16
N ASN A 231 42.24 -29.97 1.88
CA ASN A 231 41.26 -29.11 1.22
C ASN A 231 40.15 -29.88 0.49
N GLN A 232 40.21 -31.23 0.47
CA GLN A 232 39.21 -32.07 -0.22
C GLN A 232 37.75 -31.84 0.24
N PHE A 233 37.55 -31.43 1.49
CA PHE A 233 36.20 -31.12 1.97
C PHE A 233 35.66 -29.83 1.39
N LEU A 234 36.50 -28.84 1.08
CA LEU A 234 36.09 -27.57 0.45
C LEU A 234 35.58 -27.79 -0.96
N THR A 235 36.23 -28.69 -1.74
CA THR A 235 35.75 -29.07 -3.07
C THR A 235 34.36 -29.70 -3.03
N LYS A 236 33.98 -30.40 -1.97
CA LYS A 236 32.65 -30.99 -1.81
C LYS A 236 31.58 -29.98 -1.43
N ILE A 237 31.95 -28.83 -0.85
CA ILE A 237 31.03 -27.76 -0.40
C ILE A 237 30.83 -26.73 -1.51
N TYR A 238 31.88 -26.45 -2.30
CA TYR A 238 31.89 -25.34 -3.28
C TYR A 238 31.94 -25.82 -4.75
N THR A 239 31.53 -27.02 -5.03
CA THR A 239 31.25 -27.50 -6.40
C THR A 239 29.77 -27.29 -6.67
#